data_4fe1e80c86ee898c9cb60e76c63d440b
#
_entry.id   4fe1e80c86ee898c9cb60e76c63d440b
#
_cell.length_a   1.000
_cell.length_b   1.000
_cell.length_c   1.000
_cell.angle_alpha   90.00
_cell.angle_beta   90.00
_cell.angle_gamma   90.00
#
_symmetry.space_group_name_H-M   'P 1'
#
loop_
_entity.id
_entity.type
_entity.pdbx_description
1 polymer ?
#
loop_
_entity_poly.entity_id
_entity_poly.type
_entity_poly.pdbx_seq_one_letter_code
_entity_poly.pdbx_strand_id
1 'polypeptide(L)'
;MLRVMMNNPSGYDLKFDGPSVYRIRVSGRLSASWSDRLGGMTITVFSADTGPCVTSLVGELSDQADLAGVFNTLYGLHLPVLSVECLNTVP
;
A
#
# COMPACT_ATOMS: atom_id res chain seq x y z
N MET A 1 5.66 4.71 10.25
CA MET A 1 5.08 3.71 11.02
C MET A 1 3.83 3.17 10.40
N LEU A 2 3.70 1.91 10.37
CA LEU A 2 2.57 1.29 9.74
C LEU A 2 1.42 1.24 10.70
N ARG A 3 0.32 1.87 10.33
CA ARG A 3 -0.86 1.77 11.12
C ARG A 3 -1.83 0.99 10.35
N VAL A 4 -2.04 -0.20 10.75
CA VAL A 4 -2.94 -1.04 10.04
C VAL A 4 -4.19 -1.15 10.80
N MET A 5 -5.26 -1.02 10.12
CA MET A 5 -6.54 -1.01 10.77
C MET A 5 -7.03 -2.33 11.17
N MET A 6 -6.24 -3.34 11.02
CA MET A 6 -6.68 -4.64 11.35
C MET A 6 -6.78 -4.89 12.77
N ASN A 7 -6.30 -4.03 13.61
CA ASN A 7 -6.46 -4.26 14.96
C ASN A 7 -7.79 -3.78 15.39
N ASN A 8 -8.79 -4.42 15.02
CA ASN A 8 -10.11 -4.08 15.40
C ASN A 8 -10.50 -4.86 16.63
N PRO A 9 -10.49 -4.25 17.79
CA PRO A 9 -10.70 -5.01 19.01
C PRO A 9 -12.11 -5.51 19.16
N SER A 10 -13.02 -4.99 18.41
CA SER A 10 -14.37 -5.47 18.60
C SER A 10 -14.64 -6.72 17.82
N GLY A 11 -13.68 -7.22 17.09
CA GLY A 11 -13.91 -8.41 16.36
C GLY A 11 -14.83 -8.25 15.19
N TYR A 12 -15.09 -7.06 14.75
CA TYR A 12 -15.85 -6.87 13.57
C TYR A 12 -15.13 -7.50 12.46
N ASP A 13 -15.82 -8.06 11.61
CA ASP A 13 -15.20 -8.54 10.48
C ASP A 13 -14.88 -7.43 9.60
N LEU A 14 -13.69 -6.99 9.65
CA LEU A 14 -13.21 -6.03 8.72
C LEU A 14 -13.03 -6.74 7.41
N LYS A 15 -13.76 -7.17 6.77
CA LYS A 15 -13.79 -7.75 5.44
C LYS A 15 -12.55 -7.56 4.64
N PHE A 16 -11.44 -8.01 5.18
CA PHE A 16 -10.22 -7.96 4.42
C PHE A 16 -10.11 -9.04 3.37
N ASP A 17 -11.07 -9.91 3.33
CA ASP A 17 -11.03 -10.97 2.35
C ASP A 17 -11.74 -10.59 1.07
N GLY A 18 -12.19 -9.37 0.94
CA GLY A 18 -12.79 -8.88 -0.28
C GLY A 18 -11.95 -7.81 -0.92
N PRO A 19 -12.31 -7.37 -2.13
CA PRO A 19 -11.56 -6.31 -2.79
C PRO A 19 -11.66 -5.00 -2.06
N SER A 20 -10.55 -4.30 -1.98
CA SER A 20 -10.51 -2.97 -1.37
C SER A 20 -9.46 -2.14 -2.05
N VAL A 21 -9.66 -0.83 -2.06
CA VAL A 21 -8.70 0.09 -2.63
C VAL A 21 -7.80 0.59 -1.53
N TYR A 22 -6.50 0.48 -1.77
CA TYR A 22 -5.50 0.87 -0.80
C TYR A 22 -4.61 1.94 -1.36
N ARG A 23 -4.08 2.76 -0.48
CA ARG A 23 -2.98 3.66 -0.82
C ARG A 23 -1.83 3.35 0.11
N ILE A 24 -0.69 3.03 -0.47
CA ILE A 24 0.51 2.72 0.27
C ILE A 24 1.56 3.73 -0.11
N ARG A 25 2.16 4.37 0.88
CA ARG A 25 3.24 5.30 0.62
C ARG A 25 4.53 4.71 1.15
N VAL A 26 5.57 4.84 0.33
CA VAL A 26 6.88 4.31 0.71
C VAL A 26 7.91 5.42 0.53
N SER A 27 8.99 5.31 1.29
CA SER A 27 10.11 6.21 1.16
C SER A 27 11.01 5.70 0.06
N GLY A 28 11.31 6.55 -0.91
CA GLY A 28 12.17 6.19 -2.01
C GLY A 28 11.44 6.25 -3.33
N ARG A 29 12.17 6.00 -4.39
CA ARG A 29 11.62 6.08 -5.74
C ARG A 29 11.40 4.66 -6.27
N LEU A 30 10.23 4.44 -6.81
CA LEU A 30 9.89 3.16 -7.38
C LEU A 30 9.39 3.38 -8.79
N SER A 31 9.96 2.68 -9.74
CA SER A 31 9.55 2.82 -11.13
C SER A 31 8.14 2.31 -11.34
N ALA A 32 7.40 3.00 -12.20
CA ALA A 32 6.05 2.56 -12.52
C ALA A 32 6.02 1.20 -13.19
N SER A 33 7.14 0.75 -13.72
CA SER A 33 7.20 -0.56 -14.35
C SER A 33 6.99 -1.69 -13.35
N TRP A 34 7.05 -1.42 -12.07
CA TRP A 34 6.80 -2.43 -11.05
C TRP A 34 5.33 -2.68 -10.80
N SER A 35 4.46 -1.92 -11.44
CA SER A 35 3.02 -2.00 -11.18
C SER A 35 2.49 -3.43 -11.28
N ASP A 36 2.91 -4.17 -12.29
CA ASP A 36 2.41 -5.54 -12.47
C ASP A 36 2.77 -6.45 -11.31
N ARG A 37 3.91 -6.21 -10.69
CA ARG A 37 4.35 -7.04 -9.57
C ARG A 37 3.81 -6.53 -8.25
N LEU A 38 3.10 -5.42 -8.28
CA LEU A 38 2.53 -4.82 -7.10
C LEU A 38 1.02 -4.74 -7.24
N GLY A 39 0.44 -5.81 -7.73
CA GLY A 39 -1.01 -5.92 -7.78
C GLY A 39 -1.68 -5.01 -8.77
N GLY A 40 -0.94 -4.48 -9.73
CA GLY A 40 -1.51 -3.55 -10.70
C GLY A 40 -1.78 -2.18 -10.14
N MET A 41 -1.21 -1.85 -8.98
CA MET A 41 -1.43 -0.53 -8.39
C MET A 41 -0.79 0.57 -9.22
N THR A 42 -1.41 1.71 -9.21
CA THR A 42 -0.87 2.88 -9.89
C THR A 42 0.24 3.50 -9.05
N ILE A 43 1.39 3.68 -9.65
CA ILE A 43 2.57 4.17 -8.93
C ILE A 43 2.82 5.61 -9.33
N THR A 44 2.91 6.48 -8.33
CA THR A 44 3.20 7.89 -8.55
C THR A 44 4.34 8.31 -7.63
N VAL A 45 5.34 8.95 -8.19
CA VAL A 45 6.49 9.39 -7.42
C VAL A 45 6.36 10.88 -7.15
N PHE A 46 6.50 11.26 -5.90
CA PHE A 46 6.50 12.65 -5.48
C PHE A 46 7.91 13.01 -5.03
N SER A 47 8.52 13.97 -5.70
CA SER A 47 9.86 14.42 -5.36
C SER A 47 9.80 15.85 -4.89
N ALA A 48 10.48 16.12 -3.80
CA ALA A 48 10.67 17.49 -3.37
C ALA A 48 12.05 17.94 -3.77
N ASP A 49 12.22 19.25 -3.91
CA ASP A 49 13.52 19.77 -4.30
C ASP A 49 14.57 19.42 -3.28
N THR A 50 14.21 19.39 -2.03
CA THR A 50 15.19 19.21 -0.98
C THR A 50 14.88 18.02 -0.10
N GLY A 51 13.92 17.24 -0.43
CA GLY A 51 13.55 16.14 0.43
C GLY A 51 13.68 14.80 -0.24
N PRO A 52 13.49 13.74 0.49
CA PRO A 52 13.48 12.42 -0.09
C PRO A 52 12.26 12.24 -0.95
N CYS A 53 12.36 11.32 -1.89
CA CYS A 53 11.22 10.96 -2.71
C CYS A 53 10.26 10.14 -1.89
N VAL A 54 8.99 10.28 -2.20
CA VAL A 54 7.94 9.43 -1.67
C VAL A 54 7.19 8.86 -2.85
N THR A 55 6.98 7.57 -2.84
CA THR A 55 6.22 6.91 -3.88
C THR A 55 4.88 6.48 -3.31
N SER A 56 3.84 6.75 -4.05
CA SER A 56 2.48 6.37 -3.67
C SER A 56 1.99 5.27 -4.60
N LEU A 57 1.44 4.23 -4.02
CA LEU A 57 0.83 3.15 -4.76
C LEU A 57 -0.65 3.12 -4.42
N VAL A 58 -1.49 3.22 -5.43
CA VAL A 58 -2.93 3.24 -5.22
C VAL A 58 -3.57 2.23 -6.14
N GLY A 59 -4.42 1.41 -5.60
CA GLY A 59 -5.12 0.45 -6.43
C GLY A 59 -5.94 -0.52 -5.61
N GLU A 60 -6.72 -1.30 -6.32
CA GLU A 60 -7.56 -2.31 -5.71
C GLU A 60 -6.79 -3.60 -5.57
N LEU A 61 -6.85 -4.18 -4.39
CA LEU A 61 -6.27 -5.49 -4.13
C LEU A 61 -7.40 -6.42 -3.75
N SER A 62 -7.30 -7.65 -4.23
CA SER A 62 -8.43 -8.58 -4.13
C SER A 62 -8.65 -9.10 -2.73
N ASP A 63 -7.58 -9.29 -1.98
CA ASP A 63 -7.70 -9.84 -0.64
C ASP A 63 -6.44 -9.54 0.15
N GLN A 64 -6.37 -10.07 1.35
CA GLN A 64 -5.24 -9.86 2.21
C GLN A 64 -3.96 -10.46 1.67
N ALA A 65 -4.06 -11.54 0.93
CA ALA A 65 -2.87 -12.17 0.38
C ALA A 65 -2.22 -11.26 -0.64
N ASP A 66 -3.02 -10.55 -1.44
CA ASP A 66 -2.48 -9.60 -2.39
C ASP A 66 -1.76 -8.47 -1.66
N LEU A 67 -2.36 -7.98 -0.58
CA LEU A 67 -1.74 -6.92 0.19
C LEU A 67 -0.42 -7.38 0.79
N ALA A 68 -0.39 -8.59 1.32
CA ALA A 68 0.85 -9.13 1.87
C ALA A 68 1.90 -9.29 0.80
N GLY A 69 1.50 -9.69 -0.40
CA GLY A 69 2.42 -9.81 -1.52
C GLY A 69 3.05 -8.48 -1.89
N VAL A 70 2.24 -7.42 -1.87
CA VAL A 70 2.75 -6.09 -2.14
C VAL A 70 3.78 -5.69 -1.09
N PHE A 71 3.47 -5.91 0.18
CA PHE A 71 4.41 -5.59 1.26
C PHE A 71 5.70 -6.38 1.12
N ASN A 72 5.61 -7.67 0.81
CA ASN A 72 6.81 -8.49 0.64
C ASN A 72 7.68 -7.98 -0.49
N THR A 73 7.07 -7.56 -1.58
CA THR A 73 7.81 -7.01 -2.69
C THR A 73 8.52 -5.72 -2.30
N LEU A 74 7.80 -4.82 -1.62
CA LEU A 74 8.38 -3.56 -1.19
C LEU A 74 9.51 -3.80 -0.19
N TYR A 75 9.33 -4.75 0.69
CA TYR A 75 10.36 -5.08 1.66
C TYR A 75 11.62 -5.59 0.94
N GLY A 76 11.43 -6.43 -0.05
CA GLY A 76 12.56 -6.94 -0.82
C GLY A 76 13.29 -5.85 -1.60
N LEU A 77 12.61 -4.78 -1.90
CA LEU A 77 13.21 -3.63 -2.59
C LEU A 77 13.79 -2.62 -1.62
N HIS A 78 13.72 -2.91 -0.33
CA HIS A 78 14.25 -2.03 0.71
C HIS A 78 13.58 -0.66 0.70
N LEU A 79 12.27 -0.65 0.45
CA LEU A 79 11.51 0.59 0.47
C LEU A 79 10.66 0.64 1.73
N PRO A 80 11.04 1.45 2.69
CA PRO A 80 10.27 1.53 3.94
C PRO A 80 8.86 2.02 3.68
N VAL A 81 7.89 1.34 4.27
CA VAL A 81 6.50 1.74 4.15
C VAL A 81 6.22 2.84 5.15
N LEU A 82 5.71 3.95 4.65
CA LEU A 82 5.41 5.10 5.48
C LEU A 82 3.98 5.11 5.97
N SER A 83 3.06 4.65 5.13
CA SER A 83 1.66 4.61 5.53
C SER A 83 0.89 3.66 4.65
N VAL A 84 -0.19 3.14 5.20
CA VAL A 84 -1.13 2.30 4.47
C VAL A 84 -2.52 2.79 4.82
N GLU A 85 -3.33 3.04 3.81
CA GLU A 85 -4.69 3.51 4.01
C GLU A 85 -5.64 2.70 3.15
N CYS A 86 -6.76 2.35 3.71
CA CYS A 86 -7.84 1.77 2.93
C CYS A 86 -8.74 2.92 2.49
N LEU A 87 -8.86 3.12 1.21
CA LEU A 87 -9.55 4.28 0.68
C LEU A 87 -11.03 4.04 0.48
N ASN A 88 -11.45 2.78 0.29
CA ASN A 88 -12.82 2.51 0.13
C ASN A 88 -13.45 2.25 1.46
N THR A 89 -13.58 3.27 2.24
CA THR A 89 -14.19 3.14 3.51
C THR A 89 -15.66 3.08 3.30
N VAL A 90 -16.25 2.16 3.87
CA VAL A 90 -17.66 2.03 3.80
C VAL A 90 -18.24 2.55 5.06
N PRO A 91 -19.23 3.38 4.98
CA PRO A 91 -19.87 3.91 6.17
C PRO A 91 -20.52 2.85 7.00
#